data_438898636fb3cc0268ecaeb0e38a8004
#
_entry.id   438898636fb3cc0268ecaeb0e38a8004
#
_cell.length_a   1.000
_cell.length_b   1.000
_cell.length_c   1.000
_cell.angle_alpha   90.00
_cell.angle_beta   90.00
_cell.angle_gamma   90.00
#
_symmetry.space_group_name_H-M   'P 1'
#
loop_
_entity.id
_entity.type
_entity.pdbx_description
1 polymer ?
#
loop_
_entity_poly.entity_id
_entity_poly.type
_entity_poly.pdbx_seq_one_letter_code
_entity_poly.pdbx_strand_id
1 'polypeptide(L)'
;MDSSFTRKEKANPISFRIPHKAKFTFVGILQNRSLVKSEETFWGRIMKKTFIEMKLFQVKPDRIEQFEAKIEEMCANQLKCEGCISLKYFKRFFTIDGIELGEPPRELTKIVKCVKYYSYWEFDTKENYGKAIKFFFENYNKDLQKLLIAPFDINLGYSV
;
A
#
# COMPACT_ATOMS: atom_id res chain seq x y z
N MET A 1 30.56 -20.37 51.04
CA MET A 1 31.46 -20.86 50.03
C MET A 1 30.60 -21.45 48.95
N ASP A 2 30.34 -20.90 47.77
CA ASP A 2 31.13 -20.07 46.90
C ASP A 2 30.20 -19.15 46.09
N SER A 3 30.64 -17.94 45.93
CA SER A 3 29.97 -16.92 45.12
C SER A 3 30.36 -17.05 43.68
N SER A 4 29.45 -17.16 42.74
CA SER A 4 29.72 -16.96 41.32
C SER A 4 28.93 -15.75 40.77
N PHE A 5 29.68 -14.73 40.50
CA PHE A 5 29.40 -13.45 39.87
C PHE A 5 28.94 -13.65 38.43
N THR A 6 27.72 -13.30 38.12
CA THR A 6 27.29 -13.16 36.71
C THR A 6 27.40 -11.71 36.27
N ARG A 7 28.31 -11.47 35.37
CA ARG A 7 28.68 -10.22 34.71
C ARG A 7 27.54 -9.81 33.75
N LYS A 8 26.85 -8.72 34.02
CA LYS A 8 25.96 -8.07 33.07
C LYS A 8 26.80 -7.39 31.99
N GLU A 9 26.76 -7.89 30.78
CA GLU A 9 27.24 -7.17 29.61
C GLU A 9 26.30 -6.03 29.29
N LYS A 10 26.82 -4.80 29.36
CA LYS A 10 26.15 -3.60 28.88
C LYS A 10 26.31 -3.53 27.37
N ALA A 11 25.22 -3.61 26.63
CA ALA A 11 25.18 -3.31 25.21
C ALA A 11 25.52 -1.84 24.99
N ASN A 12 26.58 -1.56 24.25
CA ASN A 12 26.94 -0.23 23.79
C ASN A 12 25.97 0.26 22.70
N PRO A 13 25.47 1.50 22.77
CA PRO A 13 24.71 2.07 21.68
C PRO A 13 25.64 2.37 20.50
N ILE A 14 25.28 1.86 19.33
CA ILE A 14 25.95 2.15 18.05
C ILE A 14 25.72 3.60 17.70
N SER A 15 26.74 4.44 17.93
CA SER A 15 26.73 5.84 17.52
C SER A 15 27.06 5.94 16.03
N PHE A 16 26.08 6.24 15.19
CA PHE A 16 26.29 6.63 13.80
C PHE A 16 26.86 8.06 13.75
N ARG A 17 28.17 8.18 13.60
CA ARG A 17 28.82 9.47 13.26
C ARG A 17 28.65 9.73 11.77
N ILE A 18 27.86 10.76 11.43
CA ILE A 18 27.82 11.34 10.09
C ILE A 18 29.11 12.18 9.93
N PRO A 19 29.94 11.92 8.91
CA PRO A 19 31.12 12.76 8.66
C PRO A 19 30.70 14.14 8.15
N HIS A 20 30.98 15.16 8.96
CA HIS A 20 30.88 16.55 8.55
C HIS A 20 31.98 16.90 7.54
N LYS A 21 31.57 17.55 6.44
CA LYS A 21 32.38 18.29 5.46
C LYS A 21 33.13 17.47 4.41
N ALA A 22 32.44 17.07 3.35
CA ALA A 22 33.06 17.08 2.03
C ALA A 22 32.85 18.48 1.43
N LYS A 23 33.91 19.29 1.37
CA LYS A 23 33.95 20.54 0.57
C LYS A 23 34.05 20.13 -0.89
N PHE A 24 32.94 20.20 -1.63
CA PHE A 24 32.97 20.16 -3.08
C PHE A 24 33.42 21.53 -3.59
N THR A 25 34.64 21.58 -4.09
CA THR A 25 35.14 22.75 -4.83
C THR A 25 34.48 22.72 -6.19
N PHE A 26 33.63 23.72 -6.47
CA PHE A 26 32.97 23.93 -7.75
C PHE A 26 34.02 24.48 -8.71
N VAL A 27 34.62 23.65 -9.54
CA VAL A 27 35.34 24.08 -10.74
C VAL A 27 34.34 24.05 -11.90
N GLY A 28 34.02 25.22 -12.41
CA GLY A 28 33.05 25.38 -13.48
C GLY A 28 33.49 24.69 -14.77
N ILE A 29 32.56 23.96 -15.36
CA ILE A 29 32.55 23.66 -16.79
C ILE A 29 31.15 24.03 -17.28
N LEU A 30 31.06 25.15 -17.97
CA LEU A 30 29.95 25.51 -18.88
C LEU A 30 29.92 24.46 -19.99
N GLN A 31 28.80 23.76 -20.10
CA GLN A 31 28.21 23.08 -21.25
C GLN A 31 27.59 21.72 -20.86
N ASN A 32 26.33 21.77 -20.42
CA ASN A 32 25.33 20.82 -20.92
C ASN A 32 23.94 21.18 -20.36
N ARG A 33 23.23 22.06 -21.05
CA ARG A 33 21.81 22.36 -20.75
C ARG A 33 20.87 21.15 -20.92
N SER A 34 21.37 20.02 -21.44
CA SER A 34 20.55 18.81 -21.65
C SER A 34 20.50 17.88 -20.43
N LEU A 35 21.53 17.88 -19.58
CA LEU A 35 21.59 17.02 -18.37
C LEU A 35 20.70 17.54 -17.24
N VAL A 36 20.59 18.87 -17.09
CA VAL A 36 19.73 19.45 -16.03
C VAL A 36 18.25 19.14 -16.25
N LYS A 37 17.80 19.10 -17.51
CA LYS A 37 16.41 18.72 -17.82
C LYS A 37 16.10 17.25 -17.51
N SER A 38 17.08 16.36 -17.54
CA SER A 38 16.86 14.93 -17.22
C SER A 38 16.76 14.69 -15.71
N GLU A 39 17.49 15.45 -14.90
CA GLU A 39 17.41 15.34 -13.43
C GLU A 39 16.11 15.96 -12.90
N GLU A 40 15.69 17.13 -13.38
CA GLU A 40 14.40 17.72 -13.00
C GLU A 40 13.21 16.82 -13.37
N THR A 41 13.28 16.12 -14.52
CA THR A 41 12.23 15.16 -14.92
C THR A 41 12.25 13.89 -14.09
N PHE A 42 13.42 13.42 -13.63
CA PHE A 42 13.55 12.25 -12.78
C PHE A 42 13.03 12.53 -11.36
N TRP A 43 13.46 13.61 -10.72
CA TRP A 43 12.98 14.03 -9.40
C TRP A 43 11.52 14.49 -9.43
N GLY A 44 11.07 15.14 -10.47
CA GLY A 44 9.67 15.53 -10.67
C GLY A 44 8.75 14.32 -10.84
N ARG A 45 9.23 13.19 -11.37
CA ARG A 45 8.47 11.94 -11.47
C ARG A 45 8.38 11.21 -10.12
N ILE A 46 9.44 11.28 -9.29
CA ILE A 46 9.47 10.69 -7.94
C ILE A 46 8.59 11.46 -6.96
N MET A 47 8.40 12.78 -7.18
CA MET A 47 7.64 13.66 -6.28
C MET A 47 6.20 13.93 -6.77
N LYS A 48 5.77 13.29 -7.87
CA LYS A 48 4.39 13.48 -8.34
C LYS A 48 3.45 12.74 -7.39
N LYS A 49 2.67 13.51 -6.63
CA LYS A 49 1.63 12.94 -5.77
C LYS A 49 0.61 12.20 -6.61
N THR A 50 0.38 10.96 -6.27
CA THR A 50 -0.63 10.10 -6.89
C THR A 50 -1.90 10.11 -6.08
N PHE A 51 -3.05 9.88 -6.72
CA PHE A 51 -4.35 9.78 -6.05
C PHE A 51 -4.64 8.33 -5.71
N ILE A 52 -4.98 8.07 -4.44
CA ILE A 52 -5.11 6.72 -3.90
C ILE A 52 -6.51 6.52 -3.37
N GLU A 53 -7.07 5.35 -3.67
CA GLU A 53 -8.28 4.83 -3.07
C GLU A 53 -7.97 3.55 -2.31
N MET A 54 -8.53 3.42 -1.10
CA MET A 54 -8.61 2.16 -0.38
C MET A 54 -10.07 1.81 -0.10
N LYS A 55 -10.50 0.60 -0.49
CA LYS A 55 -11.83 0.06 -0.15
C LYS A 55 -11.70 -1.09 0.84
N LEU A 56 -12.68 -1.19 1.73
CA LEU A 56 -12.90 -2.35 2.60
C LEU A 56 -14.20 -3.04 2.20
N PHE A 57 -14.10 -4.31 1.81
CA PHE A 57 -15.24 -5.17 1.53
C PHE A 57 -15.43 -6.17 2.67
N GLN A 58 -16.65 -6.29 3.17
CA GLN A 58 -17.03 -7.24 4.21
C GLN A 58 -17.90 -8.33 3.57
N VAL A 59 -17.27 -9.40 3.12
CA VAL A 59 -17.88 -10.46 2.32
C VAL A 59 -18.57 -11.50 3.20
N LYS A 60 -19.79 -11.92 2.82
CA LYS A 60 -20.51 -13.01 3.47
C LYS A 60 -19.68 -14.30 3.37
N PRO A 61 -19.59 -15.12 4.46
CA PRO A 61 -18.77 -16.33 4.45
C PRO A 61 -19.16 -17.35 3.38
N ASP A 62 -20.44 -17.43 3.03
CA ASP A 62 -20.98 -18.32 2.01
C ASP A 62 -20.85 -17.78 0.57
N ARG A 63 -20.25 -16.59 0.39
CA ARG A 63 -20.10 -15.89 -0.89
C ARG A 63 -18.63 -15.62 -1.28
N ILE A 64 -17.69 -16.24 -0.57
CA ILE A 64 -16.25 -16.00 -0.77
C ILE A 64 -15.84 -16.33 -2.21
N GLU A 65 -16.14 -17.52 -2.70
CA GLU A 65 -15.77 -17.96 -4.05
C GLU A 65 -16.35 -17.05 -5.14
N GLN A 66 -17.62 -16.64 -4.98
CA GLN A 66 -18.27 -15.73 -5.91
C GLN A 66 -17.63 -14.34 -5.90
N PHE A 67 -17.20 -13.87 -4.72
CA PHE A 67 -16.52 -12.60 -4.60
C PHE A 67 -15.11 -12.65 -5.19
N GLU A 68 -14.36 -13.72 -4.97
CA GLU A 68 -13.02 -13.91 -5.53
C GLU A 68 -13.06 -13.99 -7.07
N ALA A 69 -14.00 -14.73 -7.64
CA ALA A 69 -14.23 -14.72 -9.09
C ALA A 69 -14.59 -13.33 -9.63
N LYS A 70 -15.42 -12.55 -8.87
CA LYS A 70 -15.75 -11.19 -9.25
C LYS A 70 -14.54 -10.25 -9.18
N ILE A 71 -13.62 -10.44 -8.22
CA ILE A 71 -12.35 -9.68 -8.16
C ILE A 71 -11.54 -9.88 -9.44
N GLU A 72 -11.41 -11.10 -9.94
CA GLU A 72 -10.66 -11.39 -11.16
C GLU A 72 -11.21 -10.61 -12.35
N GLU A 73 -12.54 -10.63 -12.54
CA GLU A 73 -13.22 -9.85 -13.57
C GLU A 73 -12.99 -8.34 -13.40
N MET A 74 -13.17 -7.83 -12.17
CA MET A 74 -12.99 -6.42 -11.86
C MET A 74 -11.54 -5.96 -12.09
N CYS A 75 -10.55 -6.73 -11.63
CA CYS A 75 -9.13 -6.42 -11.84
C CYS A 75 -8.79 -6.23 -13.30
N ALA A 76 -9.23 -7.15 -14.16
CA ALA A 76 -8.95 -7.11 -15.59
C ALA A 76 -9.46 -5.82 -16.26
N ASN A 77 -10.58 -5.28 -15.79
CA ASN A 77 -11.18 -4.06 -16.33
C ASN A 77 -10.68 -2.78 -15.65
N GLN A 78 -10.50 -2.80 -14.33
CA GLN A 78 -10.00 -1.66 -13.58
C GLN A 78 -8.56 -1.28 -13.95
N LEU A 79 -7.69 -2.27 -14.24
CA LEU A 79 -6.32 -2.04 -14.71
C LEU A 79 -6.26 -1.33 -16.07
N LYS A 80 -7.33 -1.41 -16.88
CA LYS A 80 -7.42 -0.73 -18.18
C LYS A 80 -7.92 0.71 -18.09
N CYS A 81 -8.35 1.16 -16.90
CA CYS A 81 -8.81 2.52 -16.73
C CYS A 81 -7.68 3.52 -17.00
N GLU A 82 -8.01 4.62 -17.68
CA GLU A 82 -7.06 5.69 -17.97
C GLU A 82 -6.43 6.23 -16.69
N GLY A 83 -5.11 6.38 -16.67
CA GLY A 83 -4.36 6.91 -15.53
C GLY A 83 -4.20 5.92 -14.35
N CYS A 84 -4.66 4.68 -14.46
CA CYS A 84 -4.42 3.65 -13.45
C CYS A 84 -2.92 3.33 -13.37
N ILE A 85 -2.33 3.53 -12.20
CA ILE A 85 -0.92 3.24 -11.92
C ILE A 85 -0.78 1.84 -11.30
N SER A 86 -1.63 1.54 -10.32
CA SER A 86 -1.55 0.30 -9.55
C SER A 86 -2.93 -0.10 -9.04
N LEU A 87 -3.19 -1.40 -9.05
CA LEU A 87 -4.38 -1.98 -8.43
C LEU A 87 -3.97 -3.27 -7.71
N LYS A 88 -4.37 -3.40 -6.45
CA LYS A 88 -4.13 -4.60 -5.65
C LYS A 88 -5.39 -4.92 -4.85
N TYR A 89 -5.72 -6.21 -4.79
CA TYR A 89 -6.69 -6.75 -3.85
C TYR A 89 -5.97 -7.69 -2.89
N PHE A 90 -6.35 -7.66 -1.61
CA PHE A 90 -5.84 -8.62 -0.64
C PHE A 90 -6.93 -9.04 0.37
N LYS A 91 -6.87 -10.30 0.76
CA LYS A 91 -7.72 -10.90 1.79
C LYS A 91 -7.04 -10.75 3.14
N ARG A 92 -7.76 -10.28 4.15
CA ARG A 92 -7.25 -10.31 5.52
C ARG A 92 -7.25 -11.75 6.02
N PHE A 93 -6.07 -12.34 6.14
CA PHE A 93 -5.88 -13.73 6.54
C PHE A 93 -5.07 -13.87 7.82
N PHE A 94 -4.34 -12.82 8.21
CA PHE A 94 -3.43 -12.83 9.35
C PHE A 94 -3.77 -11.78 10.39
N THR A 95 -3.30 -12.00 11.62
CA THR A 95 -3.33 -11.05 12.74
C THR A 95 -2.05 -11.13 13.55
N ILE A 96 -1.73 -10.03 14.22
CA ILE A 96 -0.65 -9.96 15.22
C ILE A 96 -1.18 -10.10 16.65
N ASP A 97 -2.50 -10.22 16.84
CA ASP A 97 -3.09 -10.33 18.17
C ASP A 97 -2.66 -11.62 18.86
N GLY A 98 -2.09 -11.49 20.06
CA GLY A 98 -1.67 -12.63 20.90
C GLY A 98 -0.40 -13.34 20.44
N ILE A 99 0.46 -12.67 19.67
CA ILE A 99 1.83 -13.08 19.35
C ILE A 99 2.85 -12.13 19.97
N GLU A 100 4.08 -12.59 20.19
CA GLU A 100 5.17 -11.75 20.63
C GLU A 100 5.71 -10.89 19.47
N LEU A 101 6.24 -9.70 19.80
CA LEU A 101 6.85 -8.81 18.80
C LEU A 101 8.11 -9.47 18.22
N GLY A 102 8.15 -9.61 16.90
CA GLY A 102 9.23 -10.29 16.18
C GLY A 102 8.84 -11.67 15.66
N GLU A 103 7.77 -12.26 16.18
CA GLU A 103 7.21 -13.51 15.66
C GLU A 103 6.38 -13.25 14.39
N PRO A 104 6.29 -14.25 13.49
CA PRO A 104 5.45 -14.14 12.30
C PRO A 104 3.96 -14.04 12.66
N PRO A 105 3.15 -13.28 11.88
CA PRO A 105 1.71 -13.18 12.11
C PRO A 105 1.04 -14.55 12.03
N ARG A 106 0.08 -14.78 12.92
CA ARG A 106 -0.72 -16.03 12.91
C ARG A 106 -1.94 -15.94 12.02
N GLU A 107 -2.36 -17.04 11.47
CA GLU A 107 -3.58 -17.13 10.67
C GLU A 107 -4.85 -16.91 11.52
N LEU A 108 -5.87 -16.31 10.88
CA LEU A 108 -7.20 -16.17 11.43
C LEU A 108 -7.95 -17.51 11.29
N THR A 109 -8.10 -18.24 12.38
CA THR A 109 -8.72 -19.58 12.40
C THR A 109 -10.24 -19.56 12.44
N LYS A 110 -10.87 -18.40 12.76
CA LYS A 110 -12.33 -18.27 12.86
C LYS A 110 -12.84 -17.09 12.04
N ILE A 111 -13.77 -17.37 11.14
CA ILE A 111 -14.57 -16.37 10.43
C ILE A 111 -15.90 -16.26 11.19
N VAL A 112 -16.09 -15.17 11.96
CA VAL A 112 -17.27 -15.03 12.83
C VAL A 112 -18.45 -14.40 12.11
N LYS A 113 -18.21 -13.33 11.34
CA LYS A 113 -19.28 -12.56 10.68
C LYS A 113 -19.05 -12.35 9.18
N CYS A 114 -17.84 -12.06 8.79
CA CYS A 114 -17.46 -11.77 7.40
C CYS A 114 -15.98 -12.04 7.17
N VAL A 115 -15.62 -12.22 5.90
CA VAL A 115 -14.24 -12.16 5.43
C VAL A 115 -13.96 -10.75 4.92
N LYS A 116 -12.87 -10.15 5.37
CA LYS A 116 -12.49 -8.80 4.97
C LYS A 116 -11.51 -8.86 3.80
N TYR A 117 -11.85 -8.12 2.76
CA TYR A 117 -10.96 -7.85 1.63
C TYR A 117 -10.71 -6.35 1.55
N TYR A 118 -9.53 -6.00 1.07
CA TYR A 118 -9.14 -4.63 0.82
C TYR A 118 -8.72 -4.50 -0.63
N SER A 119 -9.01 -3.34 -1.23
CA SER A 119 -8.37 -2.93 -2.47
C SER A 119 -7.56 -1.67 -2.25
N TYR A 120 -6.46 -1.57 -2.97
CA TYR A 120 -5.65 -0.39 -3.14
C TYR A 120 -5.67 -0.07 -4.63
N TRP A 121 -6.13 1.14 -4.99
CA TRP A 121 -6.23 1.59 -6.37
C TRP A 121 -5.61 2.97 -6.50
N GLU A 122 -4.62 3.10 -7.38
CA GLU A 122 -3.77 4.29 -7.51
C GLU A 122 -3.85 4.86 -8.91
N PHE A 123 -3.98 6.18 -8.98
CA PHE A 123 -4.10 6.95 -10.20
C PHE A 123 -3.11 8.09 -10.28
N ASP A 124 -2.79 8.48 -11.50
CA ASP A 124 -1.98 9.67 -11.81
C ASP A 124 -2.69 10.98 -11.44
N THR A 125 -4.03 11.02 -11.53
CA THR A 125 -4.87 12.18 -11.25
C THR A 125 -6.20 11.77 -10.60
N LYS A 126 -6.80 12.69 -9.82
CA LYS A 126 -8.14 12.50 -9.25
C LYS A 126 -9.24 12.53 -10.32
N GLU A 127 -8.99 13.20 -11.44
CA GLU A 127 -9.92 13.30 -12.57
C GLU A 127 -10.07 11.93 -13.26
N ASN A 128 -8.96 11.22 -13.50
CA ASN A 128 -8.97 9.87 -14.05
C ASN A 128 -9.59 8.86 -13.07
N TYR A 129 -9.28 9.00 -11.76
CA TYR A 129 -9.99 8.25 -10.72
C TYR A 129 -11.51 8.49 -10.78
N GLY A 130 -11.98 9.74 -10.96
CA GLY A 130 -13.39 10.08 -11.04
C GLY A 130 -14.11 9.36 -12.18
N LYS A 131 -13.46 9.22 -13.35
CA LYS A 131 -13.99 8.43 -14.48
C LYS A 131 -14.03 6.93 -14.14
N ALA A 132 -12.95 6.43 -13.54
CA ALA A 132 -12.81 5.02 -13.20
C ALA A 132 -13.78 4.57 -12.11
N ILE A 133 -14.01 5.38 -11.08
CA ILE A 133 -14.96 5.05 -10.01
C ILE A 133 -16.41 5.07 -10.51
N LYS A 134 -16.77 5.99 -11.44
CA LYS A 134 -18.05 5.96 -12.12
C LYS A 134 -18.27 4.64 -12.84
N PHE A 135 -17.31 4.22 -13.67
CA PHE A 135 -17.31 2.92 -14.35
C PHE A 135 -17.49 1.76 -13.37
N PHE A 136 -16.76 1.77 -12.23
CA PHE A 136 -16.86 0.75 -11.20
C PHE A 136 -18.28 0.65 -10.63
N PHE A 137 -18.88 1.77 -10.26
CA PHE A 137 -20.24 1.78 -9.68
C PHE A 137 -21.29 1.33 -10.68
N GLU A 138 -21.20 1.76 -11.93
CA GLU A 138 -22.16 1.41 -12.99
C GLU A 138 -22.14 -0.10 -13.30
N ASN A 139 -20.96 -0.73 -13.27
CA ASN A 139 -20.80 -2.13 -13.70
C ASN A 139 -20.81 -3.15 -12.55
N TYR A 140 -20.39 -2.78 -11.35
CA TYR A 140 -20.12 -3.78 -10.29
C TYR A 140 -20.90 -3.57 -9.00
N ASN A 141 -21.30 -2.36 -8.67
CA ASN A 141 -21.88 -2.03 -7.37
C ASN A 141 -23.10 -2.92 -7.02
N LYS A 142 -24.03 -3.09 -7.94
CA LYS A 142 -25.25 -3.88 -7.74
C LYS A 142 -24.95 -5.35 -7.39
N ASP A 143 -23.97 -5.94 -8.04
CA ASP A 143 -23.62 -7.35 -7.80
C ASP A 143 -22.81 -7.49 -6.52
N LEU A 144 -21.90 -6.57 -6.24
CA LEU A 144 -21.14 -6.56 -5.00
C LEU A 144 -22.03 -6.46 -3.77
N GLN A 145 -23.06 -5.62 -3.79
CA GLN A 145 -23.99 -5.48 -2.66
C GLN A 145 -24.67 -6.81 -2.27
N LYS A 146 -24.89 -7.73 -3.20
CA LYS A 146 -25.47 -9.06 -2.92
C LYS A 146 -24.49 -9.96 -2.15
N LEU A 147 -23.18 -9.76 -2.34
CA LEU A 147 -22.10 -10.57 -1.77
C LEU A 147 -21.62 -10.06 -0.42
N LEU A 148 -21.93 -8.80 -0.08
CA LEU A 148 -21.44 -8.12 1.11
C LEU A 148 -22.48 -8.14 2.23
N ILE A 149 -22.02 -8.07 3.48
CA ILE A 149 -22.88 -7.92 4.67
C ILE A 149 -23.28 -6.47 4.93
N ALA A 150 -22.49 -5.51 4.42
CA ALA A 150 -22.69 -4.08 4.53
C ALA A 150 -22.11 -3.38 3.28
N PRO A 151 -22.50 -2.14 2.98
CA PRO A 151 -21.84 -1.34 1.97
C PRO A 151 -20.33 -1.29 2.24
N PHE A 152 -19.51 -1.26 1.17
CA PHE A 152 -18.08 -1.15 1.30
C PHE A 152 -17.66 0.29 1.63
N ASP A 153 -16.65 0.43 2.48
CA ASP A 153 -16.07 1.72 2.84
C ASP A 153 -15.05 2.14 1.77
N ILE A 154 -15.01 3.45 1.47
CA ILE A 154 -14.06 4.06 0.54
C ILE A 154 -13.28 5.15 1.28
N ASN A 155 -11.96 5.06 1.25
CA ASN A 155 -11.04 6.06 1.78
C ASN A 155 -10.17 6.60 0.66
N LEU A 156 -10.09 7.93 0.56
CA LEU A 156 -9.42 8.63 -0.54
C LEU A 156 -8.31 9.52 0.00
N GLY A 157 -7.20 9.60 -0.72
CA GLY A 157 -6.08 10.46 -0.35
C GLY A 157 -5.05 10.65 -1.46
N TYR A 158 -4.03 11.41 -1.13
CA TYR A 158 -2.83 11.52 -1.96
C TYR A 158 -1.67 10.79 -1.31
N SER A 159 -0.75 10.28 -2.13
CA SER A 159 0.55 9.81 -1.64
C SER A 159 1.29 10.94 -0.91
N VAL A 160 2.01 10.60 0.17
CA VAL A 160 2.81 11.53 0.98
C VAL A 160 4.29 11.29 0.78
#